data_e1cb18ec967aa4627b06d5b6ef99b6e2
#
_entry.id   e1cb18ec967aa4627b06d5b6ef99b6e2
#
_cell.length_a   1.000
_cell.length_b   1.000
_cell.length_c   1.000
_cell.angle_alpha   90.00
_cell.angle_beta   90.00
_cell.angle_gamma   90.00
#
_symmetry.space_group_name_H-M   'P 1'
#
loop_
_entity.id
_entity.type
_entity.pdbx_description
1 polymer ?
#
loop_
_entity_poly.entity_id
_entity_poly.type
_entity_poly.pdbx_seq_one_letter_code
_entity_poly.pdbx_strand_id
1 'polypeptide(L)'
;MFKKSHTIKSKLTKEEIIEILQSKVENFHKDNSNFDFEGKINSNGEINIKPTFDYGPRNQFRPEISGKIHSNQIDLVFDLSSIMKKILWFIILIEPIFVLFMYYQIQMKQILLFFPFLIVFIIILKFTFDNKVKKSISQLEFYLK
;
A
#
# COMPACT_ATOMS: atom_id res chain seq x y z
N MET A 1 -6.42 -0.50 10.30
CA MET A 1 -5.28 0.40 10.55
C MET A 1 -4.59 0.87 9.25
N PHE A 2 -4.32 -0.01 8.29
CA PHE A 2 -3.67 0.27 7.00
C PHE A 2 -4.65 0.16 5.83
N LYS A 3 -5.83 0.76 5.95
CA LYS A 3 -6.83 0.81 4.88
C LYS A 3 -7.32 2.24 4.75
N LYS A 4 -7.38 2.75 3.52
CA LYS A 4 -7.85 4.10 3.21
C LYS A 4 -8.66 4.08 1.93
N SER A 5 -9.81 4.72 1.94
CA SER A 5 -10.65 4.91 0.76
C SER A 5 -10.50 6.33 0.25
N HIS A 6 -10.55 6.49 -1.07
CA HIS A 6 -10.51 7.80 -1.74
C HIS A 6 -11.31 7.74 -3.03
N THR A 7 -12.10 8.78 -3.31
CA THR A 7 -12.86 8.90 -4.55
C THR A 7 -12.30 10.05 -5.36
N ILE A 8 -11.93 9.77 -6.61
CA ILE A 8 -11.47 10.77 -7.58
C ILE A 8 -12.64 11.08 -8.50
N LYS A 9 -13.00 12.36 -8.60
CA LYS A 9 -13.98 12.84 -9.59
C LYS A 9 -13.25 13.25 -10.87
N SER A 10 -13.73 12.83 -12.01
CA SER A 10 -13.20 13.18 -13.33
C SER A 10 -14.32 13.65 -14.25
N LYS A 11 -13.96 14.46 -15.25
CA LYS A 11 -14.88 14.84 -16.34
C LYS A 11 -14.84 13.86 -17.51
N LEU A 12 -13.91 12.90 -17.47
CA LEU A 12 -13.69 11.90 -18.51
C LEU A 12 -14.76 10.82 -18.45
N THR A 13 -15.03 10.22 -19.57
CA THR A 13 -15.88 9.02 -19.66
C THR A 13 -15.16 7.82 -19.05
N LYS A 14 -15.92 6.78 -18.75
CA LYS A 14 -15.36 5.54 -18.19
C LYS A 14 -14.31 4.93 -19.11
N GLU A 15 -14.54 4.95 -20.40
CA GLU A 15 -13.67 4.39 -21.45
C GLU A 15 -12.36 5.16 -21.54
N GLU A 16 -12.41 6.48 -21.55
CA GLU A 16 -11.22 7.35 -21.53
C GLU A 16 -10.38 7.14 -20.27
N ILE A 17 -11.02 7.02 -19.10
CA ILE A 17 -10.34 6.73 -17.84
C ILE A 17 -9.59 5.39 -17.91
N ILE A 18 -10.25 4.34 -18.44
CA ILE A 18 -9.65 3.02 -18.60
C ILE A 18 -8.42 3.10 -19.52
N GLU A 19 -8.54 3.75 -20.67
CA GLU A 19 -7.46 3.90 -21.65
C GLU A 19 -6.25 4.64 -21.06
N ILE A 20 -6.47 5.78 -20.40
CA ILE A 20 -5.41 6.56 -19.75
C ILE A 20 -4.72 5.73 -18.68
N LEU A 21 -5.47 5.09 -17.81
CA LEU A 21 -4.87 4.30 -16.73
C LEU A 21 -4.13 3.06 -17.25
N GLN A 22 -4.66 2.39 -18.29
CA GLN A 22 -3.97 1.26 -18.92
C GLN A 22 -2.65 1.66 -19.56
N SER A 23 -2.53 2.87 -20.09
CA SER A 23 -1.26 3.39 -20.63
C SER A 23 -0.19 3.63 -19.56
N LYS A 24 -0.58 3.74 -18.27
CA LYS A 24 0.31 4.01 -17.11
C LYS A 24 0.54 2.78 -16.24
N VAL A 25 -0.12 1.67 -16.54
CA VAL A 25 -0.01 0.41 -15.80
C VAL A 25 0.76 -0.60 -16.62
N GLU A 26 1.86 -1.12 -16.07
CA GLU A 26 2.62 -2.20 -16.66
C GLU A 26 1.84 -3.51 -16.54
N ASN A 27 1.49 -4.11 -17.67
CA ASN A 27 1.04 -5.49 -17.74
C ASN A 27 2.25 -6.43 -17.70
N PHE A 28 2.48 -7.11 -16.64
CA PHE A 28 3.43 -8.13 -16.19
C PHE A 28 4.46 -8.76 -17.17
N HIS A 29 4.84 -8.16 -18.29
CA HIS A 29 5.77 -8.77 -19.27
C HIS A 29 6.64 -7.82 -20.10
N LYS A 30 6.80 -6.55 -19.74
CA LYS A 30 7.73 -5.68 -20.47
C LYS A 30 8.62 -4.91 -19.50
N ASP A 31 9.92 -5.15 -19.61
CA ASP A 31 11.00 -4.34 -19.03
C ASP A 31 10.98 -2.91 -19.61
N ASN A 32 10.10 -2.09 -19.11
CA ASN A 32 10.09 -0.66 -19.42
C ASN A 32 9.91 0.15 -18.15
N SER A 33 10.97 0.85 -17.79
CA SER A 33 11.11 1.74 -16.64
C SER A 33 10.16 2.97 -16.60
N ASN A 34 9.16 3.04 -17.48
CA ASN A 34 8.31 4.22 -17.67
C ASN A 34 6.90 4.08 -17.10
N PHE A 35 6.59 3.03 -16.37
CA PHE A 35 5.28 2.83 -15.77
C PHE A 35 5.29 3.21 -14.29
N ASP A 36 4.26 3.94 -13.85
CA ASP A 36 4.11 4.33 -12.44
C ASP A 36 3.40 3.28 -11.59
N PHE A 37 2.68 2.37 -12.25
CA PHE A 37 1.92 1.30 -11.60
C PHE A 37 2.13 -0.03 -12.31
N GLU A 38 2.02 -1.11 -11.56
CA GLU A 38 1.98 -2.50 -12.04
C GLU A 38 0.64 -3.13 -11.68
N GLY A 39 0.09 -4.01 -12.51
CA GLY A 39 -1.16 -4.72 -12.21
C GLY A 39 -2.11 -4.83 -13.38
N LYS A 40 -3.42 -4.80 -13.12
CA LYS A 40 -4.46 -4.96 -14.14
C LYS A 40 -5.62 -3.98 -13.95
N ILE A 41 -6.13 -3.51 -15.08
CA ILE A 41 -7.40 -2.78 -15.17
C ILE A 41 -8.26 -3.53 -16.17
N ASN A 42 -9.39 -4.02 -15.71
CA ASN A 42 -10.32 -4.78 -16.53
C ASN A 42 -11.21 -3.85 -17.38
N SER A 43 -11.72 -4.35 -18.50
CA SER A 43 -12.67 -3.61 -19.35
C SER A 43 -13.98 -3.26 -18.64
N ASN A 44 -14.36 -4.01 -17.61
CA ASN A 44 -15.53 -3.70 -16.76
C ASN A 44 -15.28 -2.51 -15.78
N GLY A 45 -14.03 -1.97 -15.73
CA GLY A 45 -13.63 -0.85 -14.89
C GLY A 45 -13.13 -1.25 -13.50
N GLU A 46 -12.85 -2.52 -13.25
CA GLU A 46 -12.18 -2.94 -12.01
C GLU A 46 -10.69 -2.64 -12.09
N ILE A 47 -10.16 -2.06 -11.01
CA ILE A 47 -8.77 -1.67 -10.84
C ILE A 47 -8.15 -2.59 -9.77
N ASN A 48 -7.00 -3.16 -10.10
CA ASN A 48 -6.14 -3.84 -9.14
C ASN A 48 -4.68 -3.58 -9.51
N ILE A 49 -4.11 -2.53 -8.93
CA ILE A 49 -2.78 -2.03 -9.26
C ILE A 49 -1.96 -1.78 -7.99
N LYS A 50 -0.65 -1.67 -8.17
CA LYS A 50 0.33 -1.28 -7.13
C LYS A 50 1.28 -0.26 -7.75
N PRO A 51 1.84 0.67 -6.98
CA PRO A 51 2.95 1.49 -7.44
C PRO A 51 4.11 0.60 -7.92
N THR A 52 4.77 0.95 -9.01
CA THR A 52 5.91 0.20 -9.54
C THR A 52 7.03 0.06 -8.52
N PHE A 53 7.86 -0.95 -8.72
CA PHE A 53 8.98 -1.25 -7.85
C PHE A 53 10.10 -0.24 -8.14
N ASP A 54 10.39 0.61 -7.17
CA ASP A 54 11.59 1.43 -7.16
C ASP A 54 12.63 0.70 -6.29
N TYR A 55 13.80 0.39 -6.82
CA TYR A 55 14.80 -0.53 -6.23
C TYR A 55 15.36 -0.13 -4.84
N GLY A 56 14.71 0.79 -4.14
CA GLY A 56 15.07 1.19 -2.79
C GLY A 56 14.45 0.29 -1.70
N PRO A 57 15.16 0.04 -0.58
CA PRO A 57 14.64 -0.77 0.54
C PRO A 57 13.36 -0.20 1.16
N ARG A 58 13.04 1.07 0.91
CA ARG A 58 11.82 1.75 1.36
C ARG A 58 10.56 1.33 0.60
N ASN A 59 10.69 0.55 -0.49
CA ASN A 59 9.58 0.25 -1.40
C ASN A 59 8.81 -1.04 -1.10
N GLN A 60 9.23 -1.81 -0.12
CA GLN A 60 8.56 -3.07 0.24
C GLN A 60 7.16 -2.85 0.84
N PHE A 61 6.86 -1.66 1.38
CA PHE A 61 5.56 -1.29 1.94
C PHE A 61 4.69 -0.55 0.92
N ARG A 62 4.44 -1.19 -0.24
CA ARG A 62 3.58 -0.63 -1.28
C ARG A 62 2.11 -0.89 -0.98
N PRO A 63 1.23 0.13 -1.08
CA PRO A 63 -0.20 -0.10 -1.00
C PRO A 63 -0.69 -0.91 -2.21
N GLU A 64 -1.56 -1.88 -1.97
CA GLU A 64 -2.41 -2.45 -3.00
C GLU A 64 -3.58 -1.49 -3.21
N ILE A 65 -3.82 -1.13 -4.47
CA ILE A 65 -4.86 -0.20 -4.87
C ILE A 65 -5.91 -1.02 -5.61
N SER A 66 -7.05 -1.20 -5.00
CA SER A 66 -8.22 -1.82 -5.61
C SER A 66 -9.33 -0.78 -5.78
N GLY A 67 -10.15 -0.92 -6.81
CA GLY A 67 -11.21 0.04 -7.01
C GLY A 67 -12.09 -0.27 -8.19
N LYS A 68 -13.04 0.65 -8.44
CA LYS A 68 -13.97 0.55 -9.56
C LYS A 68 -14.17 1.91 -10.21
N ILE A 69 -14.12 1.91 -11.54
CA ILE A 69 -14.40 3.08 -12.36
C ILE A 69 -15.89 3.13 -12.64
N HIS A 70 -16.51 4.24 -12.27
CA HIS A 70 -17.88 4.60 -12.62
C HIS A 70 -17.85 5.74 -13.64
N SER A 71 -19.02 6.10 -14.17
CA SER A 71 -19.13 7.31 -14.98
C SER A 71 -18.77 8.52 -14.10
N ASN A 72 -17.76 9.28 -14.49
CA ASN A 72 -17.29 10.52 -13.83
C ASN A 72 -16.67 10.37 -12.45
N GLN A 73 -16.44 9.14 -11.93
CA GLN A 73 -15.73 8.94 -10.67
C GLN A 73 -15.03 7.60 -10.59
N ILE A 74 -14.00 7.55 -9.76
CA ILE A 74 -13.24 6.34 -9.46
C ILE A 74 -13.20 6.17 -7.96
N ASP A 75 -13.70 5.05 -7.49
CA ASP A 75 -13.62 4.69 -6.08
C ASP A 75 -12.40 3.78 -5.86
N LEU A 76 -11.47 4.23 -5.03
CA LEU A 76 -10.21 3.56 -4.74
C LEU A 76 -10.13 3.16 -3.28
N VAL A 77 -9.59 1.99 -3.05
CA VAL A 77 -9.26 1.47 -1.72
C VAL A 77 -7.78 1.11 -1.71
N PHE A 78 -7.04 1.76 -0.84
CA PHE A 78 -5.63 1.51 -0.57
C PHE A 78 -5.52 0.61 0.65
N ASP A 79 -4.81 -0.50 0.53
CA ASP A 79 -4.65 -1.46 1.60
C ASP A 79 -3.24 -2.06 1.60
N LEU A 80 -2.81 -2.69 2.68
CA LEU A 80 -1.61 -3.52 2.66
C LEU A 80 -1.90 -4.86 2.01
N SER A 81 -0.89 -5.43 1.35
CA SER A 81 -0.99 -6.79 0.83
C SER A 81 -1.34 -7.78 1.93
N SER A 82 -2.04 -8.85 1.56
CA SER A 82 -2.44 -9.91 2.50
C SER A 82 -1.22 -10.51 3.23
N ILE A 83 -0.10 -10.67 2.53
CA ILE A 83 1.14 -11.18 3.10
C ILE A 83 1.70 -10.21 4.15
N MET A 84 1.76 -8.90 3.83
CA MET A 84 2.26 -7.89 4.77
C MET A 84 1.37 -7.76 6.01
N LYS A 85 0.06 -7.89 5.87
CA LYS A 85 -0.85 -7.95 7.02
C LYS A 85 -0.55 -9.14 7.93
N LYS A 86 -0.33 -10.32 7.35
CA LYS A 86 0.02 -11.53 8.11
C LYS A 86 1.34 -11.37 8.85
N ILE A 87 2.37 -10.84 8.18
CA ILE A 87 3.68 -10.58 8.79
C ILE A 87 3.54 -9.58 9.94
N LEU A 88 2.81 -8.50 9.74
CA LEU A 88 2.59 -7.47 10.77
C LEU A 88 1.87 -8.05 11.99
N TRP A 89 0.80 -8.83 11.79
CA TRP A 89 0.10 -9.51 12.87
C TRP A 89 0.99 -10.52 13.60
N PHE A 90 1.82 -11.25 12.87
CA PHE A 90 2.80 -12.18 13.45
C PHE A 90 3.79 -11.44 14.36
N ILE A 91 4.34 -10.31 13.92
CA ILE A 91 5.26 -9.49 14.74
C ILE A 91 4.53 -8.96 15.99
N ILE A 92 3.33 -8.39 15.84
CA ILE A 92 2.56 -7.82 16.94
C ILE A 92 2.21 -8.88 18.02
N LEU A 93 1.98 -10.13 17.60
CA LEU A 93 1.61 -11.19 18.55
C LEU A 93 2.83 -11.88 19.18
N ILE A 94 3.88 -12.13 18.40
CA ILE A 94 5.03 -12.92 18.87
C ILE A 94 6.02 -12.07 19.68
N GLU A 95 6.27 -10.83 19.27
CA GLU A 95 7.26 -10.00 19.94
C GLU A 95 6.94 -9.80 21.43
N PRO A 96 5.73 -9.45 21.88
CA PRO A 96 5.42 -9.34 23.29
C PRO A 96 5.61 -10.64 24.06
N ILE A 97 5.22 -11.77 23.47
CA ILE A 97 5.41 -13.10 24.09
C ILE A 97 6.90 -13.39 24.27
N PHE A 98 7.70 -13.11 23.23
CA PHE A 98 9.14 -13.30 23.26
C PHE A 98 9.81 -12.42 24.32
N VAL A 99 9.43 -11.14 24.40
CA VAL A 99 9.95 -10.19 25.40
C VAL A 99 9.63 -10.64 26.81
N LEU A 100 8.39 -11.09 27.07
CA LEU A 100 8.00 -11.61 28.39
C LEU A 100 8.75 -12.90 28.74
N PHE A 101 8.92 -13.81 27.79
CA PHE A 101 9.68 -15.03 27.98
C PHE A 101 11.15 -14.72 28.34
N MET A 102 11.79 -13.82 27.59
CA MET A 102 13.17 -13.40 27.83
C MET A 102 13.31 -12.66 29.18
N TYR A 103 12.33 -11.83 29.54
CA TYR A 103 12.30 -11.19 30.85
C TYR A 103 12.28 -12.20 31.99
N TYR A 104 11.47 -13.24 31.87
CA TYR A 104 11.37 -14.30 32.88
C TYR A 104 12.67 -15.12 33.02
N GLN A 105 13.30 -15.45 31.88
CA GLN A 105 14.52 -16.27 31.85
C GLN A 105 15.80 -15.50 32.29
N ILE A 106 15.96 -14.28 31.83
CA ILE A 106 17.18 -13.51 31.98
C ILE A 106 17.07 -12.51 33.14
N GLN A 107 15.84 -12.20 33.59
CA GLN A 107 15.53 -11.22 34.64
C GLN A 107 16.08 -9.80 34.39
N MET A 108 16.40 -9.48 33.14
CA MET A 108 16.91 -8.18 32.74
C MET A 108 15.76 -7.21 32.48
N LYS A 109 15.56 -6.20 33.35
CA LYS A 109 14.54 -5.18 33.23
C LYS A 109 14.62 -4.39 31.90
N GLN A 110 15.82 -4.25 31.33
CA GLN A 110 16.07 -3.56 30.05
C GLN A 110 15.34 -4.18 28.88
N ILE A 111 15.00 -5.49 28.93
CA ILE A 111 14.21 -6.16 27.89
C ILE A 111 12.84 -5.52 27.70
N LEU A 112 12.25 -4.93 28.74
CA LEU A 112 10.96 -4.26 28.65
C LEU A 112 10.99 -3.01 27.73
N LEU A 113 12.16 -2.48 27.41
CA LEU A 113 12.32 -1.37 26.46
C LEU A 113 11.96 -1.77 25.01
N PHE A 114 11.83 -3.06 24.69
CA PHE A 114 11.36 -3.50 23.37
C PHE A 114 9.90 -3.15 23.11
N PHE A 115 9.04 -3.06 24.15
CA PHE A 115 7.64 -2.66 23.96
C PHE A 115 7.48 -1.26 23.35
N PRO A 116 8.10 -0.18 23.89
CA PRO A 116 8.03 1.11 23.24
C PRO A 116 8.67 1.12 21.83
N PHE A 117 9.70 0.30 21.58
CA PHE A 117 10.29 0.14 20.26
C PHE A 117 9.28 -0.41 19.25
N LEU A 118 8.48 -1.42 19.60
CA LEU A 118 7.42 -1.95 18.75
C LEU A 118 6.39 -0.87 18.39
N ILE A 119 5.99 -0.05 19.38
CA ILE A 119 5.02 1.05 19.15
C ILE A 119 5.59 2.05 18.15
N VAL A 120 6.84 2.49 18.34
CA VAL A 120 7.52 3.42 17.43
C VAL A 120 7.63 2.81 16.02
N PHE A 121 7.98 1.54 15.92
CA PHE A 121 8.04 0.82 14.65
C PHE A 121 6.69 0.85 13.90
N ILE A 122 5.58 0.54 14.59
CA ILE A 122 4.23 0.58 14.00
C ILE A 122 3.87 2.00 13.53
N ILE A 123 4.23 3.03 14.30
CA ILE A 123 4.01 4.43 13.92
C ILE A 123 4.76 4.78 12.64
N ILE A 124 6.03 4.39 12.53
CA ILE A 124 6.87 4.62 11.33
C ILE A 124 6.26 3.91 10.12
N LEU A 125 5.82 2.67 10.26
CA LEU A 125 5.17 1.92 9.20
C LEU A 125 3.88 2.62 8.73
N LYS A 126 3.07 3.07 9.67
CA LYS A 126 1.82 3.80 9.37
C LYS A 126 2.10 5.09 8.61
N PHE A 127 3.08 5.87 9.06
CA PHE A 127 3.49 7.10 8.40
C PHE A 127 3.99 6.84 6.96
N THR A 128 4.83 5.81 6.79
CA THR A 128 5.35 5.40 5.48
C THR A 128 4.21 4.98 4.53
N PHE A 129 3.25 4.20 5.02
CA PHE A 129 2.07 3.81 4.25
C PHE A 129 1.24 5.03 3.83
N ASP A 130 0.92 5.93 4.76
CA ASP A 130 0.11 7.11 4.49
C ASP A 130 0.78 8.06 3.47
N ASN A 131 2.10 8.21 3.52
CA ASN A 131 2.84 9.00 2.54
C ASN A 131 2.79 8.38 1.14
N LYS A 132 2.92 7.05 1.04
CA LYS A 132 2.82 6.36 -0.25
C LYS A 132 1.41 6.42 -0.83
N VAL A 133 0.39 6.29 0.01
CA VAL A 133 -1.01 6.47 -0.41
C VAL A 133 -1.23 7.89 -0.94
N LYS A 134 -0.76 8.92 -0.23
CA LYS A 134 -0.87 10.32 -0.69
C LYS A 134 -0.19 10.52 -2.05
N LYS A 135 1.03 9.98 -2.23
CA LYS A 135 1.75 10.05 -3.51
C LYS A 135 0.97 9.39 -4.64
N SER A 136 0.46 8.18 -4.41
CA SER A 136 -0.33 7.45 -5.42
C SER A 136 -1.64 8.18 -5.78
N ILE A 137 -2.33 8.77 -4.80
CA ILE A 137 -3.51 9.59 -5.05
C ILE A 137 -3.16 10.79 -5.94
N SER A 138 -2.11 11.54 -5.58
CA SER A 138 -1.67 12.71 -6.36
C SER A 138 -1.29 12.36 -7.81
N GLN A 139 -0.64 11.22 -8.03
CA GLN A 139 -0.30 10.73 -9.37
C GLN A 139 -1.58 10.37 -10.16
N LEU A 140 -2.50 9.63 -9.56
CA LEU A 140 -3.75 9.25 -10.23
C LEU A 140 -4.63 10.47 -10.54
N GLU A 141 -4.73 11.44 -9.63
CA GLU A 141 -5.44 12.69 -9.88
C GLU A 141 -4.79 13.52 -11.00
N PHE A 142 -3.45 13.49 -11.12
CA PHE A 142 -2.74 14.17 -12.19
C PHE A 142 -3.06 13.59 -13.57
N TYR A 143 -3.22 12.27 -13.67
CA TYR A 143 -3.56 11.61 -14.94
C TYR A 143 -5.04 11.79 -15.35
N LEU A 144 -5.91 12.10 -14.39
CA LEU A 144 -7.37 12.12 -14.59
C LEU A 144 -7.98 13.53 -14.59
N LYS A 145 -7.16 14.54 -14.51
CA LYS A 145 -7.54 15.95 -14.69
C LYS A 145 -7.55 16.34 -16.17
#